data_b3f7779d855cc888ea6430565196f3e4
#
_entry.id   b3f7779d855cc888ea6430565196f3e4
#
_cell.length_a   1.000
_cell.length_b   1.000
_cell.length_c   1.000
_cell.angle_alpha   90.00
_cell.angle_beta   90.00
_cell.angle_gamma   90.00
#
_symmetry.space_group_name_H-M   'P 1'
#
loop_
_entity.id
_entity.type
_entity.pdbx_description
1 polymer ?
#
loop_
_entity_poly.entity_id
_entity_poly.type
_entity_poly.pdbx_seq_one_letter_code
_entity_poly.pdbx_strand_id
1 'polypeptide(L)'
;MNVKVAVLLENGFEELEAMGPIALLRRGGLDVDMIGVNNEEQVTGRFGVTYSSVFPMNKYDFSDVDCLVLPGGPHYQKLEKNEEVLKLAHEFAENKVLAAICASPTILGHEGILKGKKYTCFKDMDEDFGGEYQYEYAVTDGNII
;
A
#
# COMPACT_ATOMS: atom_id res chain seq x y z
N MET A 1 6.86 12.79 -18.76
CA MET A 1 6.22 12.97 -17.44
C MET A 1 6.33 11.65 -16.68
N ASN A 2 7.04 11.65 -15.57
CA ASN A 2 7.25 10.42 -14.80
C ASN A 2 6.14 10.26 -13.76
N VAL A 3 5.52 9.10 -13.77
CA VAL A 3 4.60 8.71 -12.71
C VAL A 3 5.41 8.41 -11.45
N LYS A 4 5.01 8.99 -10.33
CA LYS A 4 5.67 8.81 -9.04
C LYS A 4 4.83 7.94 -8.12
N VAL A 5 5.46 6.92 -7.56
CA VAL A 5 4.83 5.92 -6.69
C VAL A 5 5.48 5.98 -5.31
N ALA A 6 4.68 6.00 -4.26
CA ALA A 6 5.13 5.86 -2.88
C ALA A 6 4.64 4.53 -2.32
N VAL A 7 5.56 3.73 -1.78
CA VAL A 7 5.27 2.44 -1.15
C VAL A 7 5.44 2.58 0.35
N LEU A 8 4.36 2.38 1.11
CA LEU A 8 4.37 2.53 2.56
C LEU A 8 4.84 1.25 3.25
N LEU A 9 5.90 1.35 4.02
CA LEU A 9 6.52 0.22 4.72
C LEU A 9 6.60 0.49 6.22
N GLU A 10 6.08 -0.44 7.01
CA GLU A 10 6.30 -0.49 8.46
C GLU A 10 7.02 -1.81 8.77
N ASN A 11 7.69 -1.88 9.91
CA ASN A 11 8.32 -3.14 10.31
C ASN A 11 7.31 -4.29 10.31
N GLY A 12 7.68 -5.41 9.70
CA GLY A 12 6.81 -6.56 9.51
C GLY A 12 6.13 -6.62 8.14
N PHE A 13 6.50 -5.76 7.18
CA PHE A 13 6.00 -5.89 5.81
C PHE A 13 6.48 -7.20 5.17
N GLU A 14 5.75 -7.70 4.19
CA GLU A 14 6.15 -8.91 3.46
C GLU A 14 7.13 -8.51 2.34
N GLU A 15 8.34 -9.07 2.38
CA GLU A 15 9.44 -8.64 1.52
C GLU A 15 9.15 -8.78 0.02
N LEU A 16 8.58 -9.90 -0.41
CA LEU A 16 8.30 -10.12 -1.83
C LEU A 16 7.18 -9.20 -2.34
N GLU A 17 6.17 -8.98 -1.51
CA GLU A 17 5.03 -8.13 -1.89
C GLU A 17 5.40 -6.65 -2.00
N ALA A 18 6.45 -6.23 -1.30
CA ALA A 18 6.98 -4.87 -1.41
C ALA A 18 8.02 -4.76 -2.52
N MET A 19 9.06 -5.59 -2.47
CA MET A 19 10.22 -5.47 -3.36
C MET A 19 9.93 -5.89 -4.79
N GLY A 20 9.05 -6.86 -5.01
CA GLY A 20 8.63 -7.26 -6.35
C GLY A 20 8.05 -6.08 -7.13
N PRO A 21 6.98 -5.45 -6.65
CA PRO A 21 6.42 -4.27 -7.30
C PRO A 21 7.40 -3.11 -7.43
N ILE A 22 8.18 -2.80 -6.38
CA ILE A 22 9.18 -1.73 -6.43
C ILE A 22 10.17 -1.95 -7.57
N ALA A 23 10.75 -3.15 -7.64
CA ALA A 23 11.74 -3.48 -8.67
C ALA A 23 11.14 -3.44 -10.08
N LEU A 24 9.94 -4.01 -10.25
CA LEU A 24 9.28 -4.06 -11.54
C LEU A 24 8.84 -2.67 -12.02
N LEU A 25 8.30 -1.85 -11.14
CA LEU A 25 7.88 -0.49 -11.48
C LEU A 25 9.08 0.39 -11.85
N ARG A 26 10.18 0.30 -11.10
CA ARG A 26 11.44 0.99 -11.43
C ARG A 26 12.00 0.52 -12.77
N ARG A 27 11.97 -0.78 -13.03
CA ARG A 27 12.38 -1.35 -14.31
C ARG A 27 11.52 -0.83 -15.47
N GLY A 28 10.24 -0.57 -15.21
CA GLY A 28 9.32 0.05 -16.16
C GLY A 28 9.50 1.56 -16.33
N GLY A 29 10.45 2.17 -15.63
CA GLY A 29 10.77 3.59 -15.76
C GLY A 29 9.99 4.52 -14.83
N LEU A 30 9.24 3.97 -13.86
CA LEU A 30 8.53 4.78 -12.87
C LEU A 30 9.48 5.22 -11.75
N ASP A 31 9.19 6.37 -11.18
CA ASP A 31 9.88 6.88 -9.99
C ASP A 31 9.20 6.30 -8.75
N VAL A 32 9.91 5.46 -7.98
CA VAL A 32 9.34 4.73 -6.84
C VAL A 32 10.14 5.01 -5.58
N ASP A 33 9.50 5.59 -4.59
CA ASP A 33 10.07 5.84 -3.28
C ASP A 33 9.52 4.86 -2.23
N MET A 34 10.42 4.38 -1.37
CA MET A 34 10.07 3.60 -0.18
C MET A 34 9.89 4.56 0.99
N ILE A 35 8.75 4.46 1.66
CA ILE A 35 8.39 5.36 2.75
C ILE A 35 8.32 4.58 4.05
N GLY A 36 9.10 4.99 5.04
CA GLY A 36 9.10 4.38 6.38
C GLY A 36 8.00 4.96 7.26
N VAL A 37 6.94 4.21 7.45
CA VAL A 37 5.82 4.61 8.34
C VAL A 37 6.29 4.68 9.80
N ASN A 38 7.34 3.95 10.15
CA ASN A 38 8.01 4.04 11.45
C ASN A 38 8.80 5.35 11.67
N ASN A 39 8.83 6.22 10.65
CA ASN A 39 9.60 7.49 10.65
C ASN A 39 11.11 7.31 10.77
N GLU A 40 11.62 6.16 10.32
CA GLU A 40 13.05 5.85 10.27
C GLU A 40 13.54 5.75 8.82
N GLU A 41 14.84 5.73 8.64
CA GLU A 41 15.50 5.57 7.33
C GLU A 41 15.76 4.09 6.98
N GLN A 42 15.34 3.20 7.86
CA GLN A 42 15.42 1.74 7.69
C GLN A 42 14.11 1.11 8.09
N VAL A 43 13.78 0.00 7.43
CA VAL A 43 12.61 -0.81 7.74
C VAL A 43 12.96 -2.28 7.55
N THR A 44 12.44 -3.12 8.44
CA THR A 44 12.72 -4.56 8.44
C THR A 44 11.44 -5.35 8.16
N GLY A 45 11.49 -6.21 7.15
CA GLY A 45 10.38 -7.07 6.78
C GLY A 45 10.17 -8.21 7.77
N ARG A 46 9.07 -8.93 7.60
CA ARG A 46 8.67 -10.04 8.49
C ARG A 46 9.68 -11.18 8.53
N PHE A 47 10.48 -11.34 7.50
CA PHE A 47 11.50 -12.39 7.42
C PHE A 47 12.90 -11.85 7.72
N GLY A 48 13.01 -10.67 8.31
CA GLY A 48 14.25 -10.13 8.87
C GLY A 48 15.15 -9.42 7.87
N VAL A 49 14.68 -9.16 6.65
CA VAL A 49 15.48 -8.39 5.68
C VAL A 49 15.29 -6.91 5.95
N THR A 50 16.40 -6.21 6.20
CA THR A 50 16.39 -4.76 6.46
C THR A 50 16.76 -4.00 5.19
N TYR A 51 15.94 -3.01 4.86
CA TYR A 51 16.18 -2.12 3.73
C TYR A 51 16.53 -0.73 4.26
N SER A 52 17.54 -0.13 3.65
CA SER A 52 17.93 1.27 3.85
C SER A 52 17.41 2.13 2.69
N SER A 53 17.76 3.41 2.69
CA SER A 53 17.28 4.35 1.66
C SER A 53 15.76 4.50 1.64
N VAL A 54 15.18 4.46 2.83
CA VAL A 54 13.76 4.67 3.08
C VAL A 54 13.58 6.11 3.56
N PHE A 55 12.56 6.80 3.05
CA PHE A 55 12.23 8.15 3.50
C PHE A 55 11.30 8.09 4.70
N PRO A 56 11.64 8.73 5.84
CA PRO A 56 10.70 8.83 6.96
C PRO A 56 9.39 9.50 6.53
N MET A 57 8.25 8.88 6.85
CA MET A 57 6.94 9.37 6.41
C MET A 57 6.66 10.79 6.87
N ASN A 58 7.04 11.13 8.11
CA ASN A 58 6.79 12.46 8.69
C ASN A 58 7.62 13.59 8.06
N LYS A 59 8.58 13.25 7.19
CA LYS A 59 9.43 14.21 6.47
C LYS A 59 9.24 14.14 4.95
N TYR A 60 8.28 13.34 4.48
CA TYR A 60 8.08 13.10 3.06
C TYR A 60 6.92 13.95 2.53
N ASP A 61 7.11 14.53 1.35
CA ASP A 61 6.09 15.30 0.66
C ASP A 61 5.36 14.42 -0.36
N PHE A 62 4.09 14.12 -0.09
CA PHE A 62 3.25 13.30 -0.96
C PHE A 62 2.54 14.10 -2.07
N SER A 63 2.72 15.41 -2.15
CA SER A 63 1.92 16.26 -3.04
C SER A 63 2.08 15.92 -4.52
N ASP A 64 3.25 15.46 -4.95
CA ASP A 64 3.55 15.09 -6.33
C ASP A 64 3.49 13.56 -6.59
N VAL A 65 3.08 12.79 -5.60
CA VAL A 65 2.90 11.33 -5.73
C VAL A 65 1.59 11.03 -6.45
N ASP A 66 1.64 10.14 -7.43
CA ASP A 66 0.49 9.75 -8.25
C ASP A 66 -0.17 8.47 -7.77
N CYS A 67 0.58 7.58 -7.13
CA CYS A 67 0.12 6.28 -6.69
C CYS A 67 0.66 5.93 -5.31
N LEU A 68 -0.22 5.50 -4.42
CA LEU A 68 0.14 4.98 -3.10
C LEU A 68 -0.03 3.48 -3.09
N VAL A 69 0.99 2.75 -2.60
CA VAL A 69 0.97 1.28 -2.52
C VAL A 69 1.10 0.83 -1.07
N LEU A 70 0.20 -0.04 -0.65
CA LEU A 70 0.19 -0.66 0.67
C LEU A 70 0.52 -2.15 0.50
N PRO A 71 1.78 -2.59 0.70
CA PRO A 71 2.13 -4.01 0.69
C PRO A 71 1.48 -4.75 1.85
N GLY A 72 1.42 -6.06 1.74
CA GLY A 72 0.90 -6.91 2.80
C GLY A 72 1.95 -7.29 3.83
N GLY A 73 1.61 -8.30 4.62
CA GLY A 73 2.37 -8.75 5.76
C GLY A 73 1.79 -8.25 7.08
N PRO A 74 2.28 -8.75 8.22
CA PRO A 74 1.75 -8.39 9.54
C PRO A 74 1.75 -6.89 9.84
N HIS A 75 2.56 -6.09 9.13
CA HIS A 75 2.59 -4.64 9.31
C HIS A 75 1.24 -3.97 8.99
N TYR A 76 0.34 -4.65 8.28
CA TYR A 76 -0.97 -4.08 7.98
C TYR A 76 -1.73 -3.68 9.25
N GLN A 77 -1.52 -4.39 10.36
CA GLN A 77 -2.14 -4.08 11.64
C GLN A 77 -1.63 -2.75 12.23
N LYS A 78 -0.38 -2.41 11.96
CA LYS A 78 0.19 -1.12 12.34
C LYS A 78 -0.27 0.00 11.40
N LEU A 79 -0.33 -0.27 10.10
CA LEU A 79 -0.83 0.68 9.12
C LEU A 79 -2.27 1.07 9.43
N GLU A 80 -3.11 0.09 9.76
CA GLU A 80 -4.54 0.29 10.06
C GLU A 80 -4.77 1.18 11.28
N LYS A 81 -3.81 1.24 12.20
CA LYS A 81 -3.88 2.08 13.41
C LYS A 81 -3.22 3.45 13.25
N ASN A 82 -2.61 3.71 12.10
CA ASN A 82 -1.89 4.97 11.85
C ASN A 82 -2.81 5.95 11.14
N GLU A 83 -3.19 7.03 11.82
CA GLU A 83 -4.12 8.02 11.28
C GLU A 83 -3.61 8.71 10.02
N GLU A 84 -2.31 8.96 9.90
CA GLU A 84 -1.71 9.56 8.70
C GLU A 84 -1.80 8.63 7.50
N VAL A 85 -1.58 7.32 7.72
CA VAL A 85 -1.75 6.31 6.66
C VAL A 85 -3.20 6.27 6.18
N LEU A 86 -4.16 6.26 7.10
CA LEU A 86 -5.58 6.23 6.75
C LEU A 86 -5.99 7.50 6.00
N LYS A 87 -5.51 8.64 6.42
CA LYS A 87 -5.75 9.91 5.72
C LYS A 87 -5.22 9.88 4.30
N LEU A 88 -3.98 9.42 4.11
CA LEU A 88 -3.37 9.25 2.78
C LEU A 88 -4.19 8.28 1.92
N ALA A 89 -4.63 7.16 2.48
CA ALA A 89 -5.45 6.19 1.75
C ALA A 89 -6.73 6.83 1.20
N HIS A 90 -7.43 7.60 2.02
CA HIS A 90 -8.64 8.33 1.57
C HIS A 90 -8.33 9.37 0.50
N GLU A 91 -7.28 10.16 0.67
CA GLU A 91 -6.88 11.17 -0.32
C GLU A 91 -6.54 10.54 -1.68
N PHE A 92 -5.78 9.45 -1.68
CA PHE A 92 -5.41 8.77 -2.92
C PHE A 92 -6.60 8.04 -3.55
N ALA A 93 -7.48 7.46 -2.73
CA ALA A 93 -8.71 6.84 -3.23
C ALA A 93 -9.62 7.82 -3.96
N GLU A 94 -9.67 9.08 -3.52
CA GLU A 94 -10.51 10.10 -4.15
C GLU A 94 -9.93 10.67 -5.44
N ASN A 95 -8.62 10.93 -5.46
CA ASN A 95 -8.02 11.81 -6.47
C ASN A 95 -6.88 11.19 -7.27
N LYS A 96 -6.34 10.06 -6.84
CA LYS A 96 -5.12 9.46 -7.40
C LYS A 96 -5.30 7.95 -7.54
N VAL A 97 -4.21 7.19 -7.55
CA VAL A 97 -4.25 5.73 -7.60
C VAL A 97 -3.88 5.16 -6.24
N LEU A 98 -4.68 4.21 -5.77
CA LEU A 98 -4.45 3.51 -4.52
C LEU A 98 -4.38 2.01 -4.78
N ALA A 99 -3.27 1.38 -4.40
CA ALA A 99 -3.07 -0.05 -4.56
C ALA A 99 -2.78 -0.71 -3.22
N ALA A 100 -3.36 -1.88 -2.99
CA ALA A 100 -3.15 -2.66 -1.78
C ALA A 100 -3.09 -4.14 -2.11
N ILE A 101 -2.18 -4.86 -1.45
CA ILE A 101 -1.96 -6.29 -1.73
C ILE A 101 -2.09 -7.12 -0.46
N CYS A 102 -2.56 -8.36 -0.63
CA CYS A 102 -2.60 -9.41 0.39
C CYS A 102 -3.52 -9.05 1.56
N ALA A 103 -2.96 -8.76 2.74
CA ALA A 103 -3.73 -8.36 3.92
C ALA A 103 -4.18 -6.89 3.88
N SER A 104 -3.50 -6.04 3.13
CA SER A 104 -3.72 -4.60 3.17
C SER A 104 -5.03 -4.10 2.55
N PRO A 105 -5.68 -4.79 1.59
CA PRO A 105 -7.03 -4.41 1.18
C PRO A 105 -8.04 -4.38 2.32
N THR A 106 -7.82 -5.17 3.38
CA THR A 106 -8.67 -5.16 4.58
C THR A 106 -8.70 -3.77 5.25
N ILE A 107 -7.59 -3.04 5.21
CA ILE A 107 -7.52 -1.66 5.70
C ILE A 107 -8.52 -0.78 4.93
N LEU A 108 -8.50 -0.89 3.61
CA LEU A 108 -9.38 -0.13 2.72
C LEU A 108 -10.84 -0.49 2.97
N GLY A 109 -11.10 -1.78 3.21
CA GLY A 109 -12.44 -2.28 3.53
C GLY A 109 -12.98 -1.67 4.82
N HIS A 110 -12.20 -1.69 5.89
CA HIS A 110 -12.58 -1.12 7.18
C HIS A 110 -12.81 0.40 7.10
N GLU A 111 -12.11 1.08 6.19
CA GLU A 111 -12.24 2.53 5.98
C GLU A 111 -13.37 2.91 5.02
N GLY A 112 -14.14 1.96 4.53
CA GLY A 112 -15.24 2.21 3.61
C GLY A 112 -14.82 2.50 2.17
N ILE A 113 -13.53 2.41 1.85
CA ILE A 113 -12.99 2.72 0.52
C ILE A 113 -13.42 1.67 -0.52
N LEU A 114 -13.64 0.42 -0.10
CA LEU A 114 -14.06 -0.66 -0.98
C LEU A 114 -15.57 -0.73 -1.22
N LYS A 115 -16.35 0.13 -0.60
CA LYS A 115 -17.80 0.15 -0.78
C LYS A 115 -18.16 0.38 -2.25
N GLY A 116 -18.93 -0.54 -2.82
CA GLY A 116 -19.33 -0.49 -4.23
C GLY A 116 -18.22 -0.85 -5.21
N LYS A 117 -17.08 -1.33 -4.72
CA LYS A 117 -15.92 -1.69 -5.55
C LYS A 117 -15.77 -3.20 -5.66
N LYS A 118 -15.25 -3.64 -6.79
CA LYS A 118 -14.68 -4.99 -6.92
C LYS A 118 -13.27 -4.98 -6.34
N TYR A 119 -12.93 -6.03 -5.58
CA TYR A 119 -11.63 -6.12 -4.93
C TYR A 119 -11.20 -7.57 -4.74
N THR A 120 -9.92 -7.76 -4.43
CA THR A 120 -9.39 -9.02 -3.93
C THR A 120 -8.53 -8.76 -2.70
N CYS A 121 -8.23 -9.79 -1.94
CA CYS A 121 -7.36 -9.71 -0.75
C CYS A 121 -6.79 -11.08 -0.43
N PHE A 122 -6.01 -11.17 0.63
CA PHE A 122 -5.52 -12.45 1.13
C PHE A 122 -6.70 -13.37 1.47
N LYS A 123 -6.51 -14.65 1.21
CA LYS A 123 -7.54 -15.68 1.43
C LYS A 123 -8.15 -15.57 2.84
N ASP A 124 -9.47 -15.63 2.89
CA ASP A 124 -10.27 -15.61 4.12
C ASP A 124 -10.16 -14.29 4.92
N MET A 125 -9.65 -13.22 4.31
CA MET A 125 -9.63 -11.88 4.91
C MET A 125 -10.69 -10.93 4.34
N ASP A 126 -11.49 -11.41 3.40
CA ASP A 126 -12.66 -10.66 2.93
C ASP A 126 -13.74 -10.62 4.02
N GLU A 127 -14.35 -9.47 4.16
CA GLU A 127 -15.43 -9.22 5.11
C GLU A 127 -16.56 -8.49 4.38
N ASP A 128 -17.64 -8.19 5.05
CA ASP A 128 -18.71 -7.35 4.49
C ASP A 128 -18.25 -5.88 4.47
N PHE A 129 -17.45 -5.54 3.47
CA PHE A 129 -16.99 -4.18 3.23
C PHE A 129 -17.94 -3.36 2.36
N GLY A 130 -19.08 -3.92 1.97
CA GLY A 130 -19.98 -3.29 0.99
C GLY A 130 -19.45 -3.35 -0.43
N GLY A 131 -18.39 -4.10 -0.67
CA GLY A 131 -17.78 -4.34 -1.98
C GLY A 131 -18.04 -5.77 -2.47
N GLU A 132 -17.49 -6.08 -3.63
CA GLU A 132 -17.65 -7.39 -4.29
C GLU A 132 -16.31 -8.10 -4.38
N TYR A 133 -16.10 -9.10 -3.52
CA TYR A 133 -14.88 -9.91 -3.52
C TYR A 133 -14.78 -10.73 -4.80
N GLN A 134 -13.58 -10.69 -5.42
CA GLN A 134 -13.24 -11.46 -6.61
C GLN A 134 -12.17 -12.47 -6.27
N TYR A 135 -12.38 -13.73 -6.60
CA TYR A 135 -11.36 -14.77 -6.47
C TYR A 135 -10.39 -14.69 -7.65
N GLU A 136 -9.58 -13.62 -7.67
CA GLU A 136 -8.65 -13.30 -8.75
C GLU A 136 -7.30 -12.88 -8.18
N TYR A 137 -6.24 -12.99 -9.00
CA TYR A 137 -4.90 -12.58 -8.58
C TYR A 137 -4.76 -11.07 -8.45
N ALA A 138 -5.45 -10.32 -9.28
CA ALA A 138 -5.44 -8.86 -9.26
C ALA A 138 -6.78 -8.33 -9.74
N VAL A 139 -7.26 -7.27 -9.11
CA VAL A 139 -8.51 -6.61 -9.48
C VAL A 139 -8.25 -5.11 -9.55
N THR A 140 -8.65 -4.50 -10.67
CA THR A 140 -8.64 -3.06 -10.83
C THR A 140 -10.07 -2.58 -10.99
N ASP A 141 -10.50 -1.66 -10.14
CA ASP A 141 -11.80 -1.01 -10.25
C ASP A 141 -11.61 0.50 -10.15
N GLY A 142 -11.68 1.19 -11.30
CA GLY A 142 -11.38 2.60 -11.37
C GLY A 142 -9.91 2.85 -11.02
N ASN A 143 -9.69 3.65 -9.97
CA ASN A 143 -8.36 4.01 -9.48
C ASN A 143 -7.89 3.17 -8.28
N ILE A 144 -8.64 2.13 -7.92
CA ILE A 144 -8.30 1.20 -6.83
C ILE A 144 -7.80 -0.11 -7.44
N ILE A 145 -6.63 -0.58 -6.99
CA ILE A 145 -5.98 -1.80 -7.47
C ILE A 145 -5.72 -2.73 -6.28
#